data_220ef6bce977b10b055b9192eaacd046
#
_entry.id   220ef6bce977b10b055b9192eaacd046
#
_cell.length_a   1.000
_cell.length_b   1.000
_cell.length_c   1.000
_cell.angle_alpha   90.00
_cell.angle_beta   90.00
_cell.angle_gamma   90.00
#
_symmetry.space_group_name_H-M   'P 1'
#
loop_
_entity.id
_entity.type
_entity.pdbx_description
1 polymer ?
#
loop_
_entity_poly.entity_id
_entity_poly.type
_entity_poly.pdbx_seq_one_letter_code
_entity_poly.pdbx_strand_id
1 'polypeptide(L)'
;YLSQFVCITEKSSSKKLTIKRENYRIIKVQEVKHPTLVDYLKFRKVFEQKDLVKEVYYEMGGKQYFGIGFENQSGGFEIRNPYSKICLGKKDITLIQSNTKSSEIAIFEGFFDYLTFRNLEKNQSSTCDYLILNSTSMLFKAEEILKNYSQIFLFLDNDENGKSTKLKIQNQYKSLEDCSLIY
;
A
#
# COMPACT_ATOMS: atom_id res chain seq x y z
N TYR A 1 -36.84 16.12 -58.99
CA TYR A 1 -36.23 16.74 -57.79
C TYR A 1 -35.54 15.65 -57.02
N LEU A 2 -34.22 15.70 -56.98
CA LEU A 2 -33.30 14.72 -56.37
C LEU A 2 -33.20 15.01 -54.89
N SER A 3 -33.59 14.05 -54.05
CA SER A 3 -33.31 14.04 -52.64
C SER A 3 -31.99 13.28 -52.39
N GLN A 4 -31.01 14.01 -51.84
CA GLN A 4 -29.69 13.45 -51.48
C GLN A 4 -29.85 12.61 -50.19
N PHE A 5 -29.50 11.31 -50.31
CA PHE A 5 -29.28 10.46 -49.12
C PHE A 5 -27.90 10.73 -48.56
N VAL A 6 -27.83 11.25 -47.38
CA VAL A 6 -26.60 11.35 -46.57
C VAL A 6 -26.41 10.03 -45.85
N CYS A 7 -25.41 9.27 -46.27
CA CYS A 7 -25.01 8.04 -45.59
C CYS A 7 -24.12 8.40 -44.38
N ILE A 8 -24.65 8.27 -43.19
CA ILE A 8 -23.88 8.40 -41.94
C ILE A 8 -23.16 7.08 -41.69
N THR A 9 -21.89 7.04 -42.01
CA THR A 9 -21.03 5.91 -41.61
C THR A 9 -20.61 6.09 -40.17
N GLU A 10 -21.25 5.37 -39.28
CA GLU A 10 -20.77 5.21 -37.90
C GLU A 10 -19.44 4.44 -37.90
N LYS A 11 -18.34 5.14 -37.60
CA LYS A 11 -17.08 4.53 -37.29
C LYS A 11 -17.16 3.99 -35.86
N SER A 12 -17.54 2.74 -35.66
CA SER A 12 -17.36 2.04 -34.40
C SER A 12 -15.86 1.84 -34.17
N SER A 13 -15.26 2.67 -33.34
CA SER A 13 -13.91 2.45 -32.84
C SER A 13 -13.98 1.38 -31.75
N SER A 14 -13.79 0.13 -32.12
CA SER A 14 -13.53 -0.94 -31.18
C SER A 14 -12.23 -0.65 -30.43
N LYS A 15 -12.32 -0.10 -29.21
CA LYS A 15 -11.20 -0.06 -28.28
C LYS A 15 -10.80 -1.51 -28.02
N LYS A 16 -9.73 -1.98 -28.64
CA LYS A 16 -9.04 -3.21 -28.26
C LYS A 16 -8.66 -3.06 -26.80
N LEU A 17 -9.33 -3.80 -25.93
CA LEU A 17 -8.90 -4.02 -24.56
C LEU A 17 -7.54 -4.72 -24.62
N THR A 18 -6.47 -3.94 -24.51
CA THR A 18 -5.13 -4.48 -24.35
C THR A 18 -5.07 -5.08 -22.96
N ILE A 19 -5.22 -6.41 -22.85
CA ILE A 19 -4.95 -7.14 -21.62
C ILE A 19 -3.46 -6.90 -21.34
N LYS A 20 -3.15 -6.06 -20.37
CA LYS A 20 -1.81 -5.88 -19.86
C LYS A 20 -1.38 -7.23 -19.28
N ARG A 21 -0.58 -7.99 -20.02
CA ARG A 21 0.05 -9.21 -19.49
C ARG A 21 0.90 -8.78 -18.32
N GLU A 22 0.67 -9.41 -17.18
CA GLU A 22 1.54 -9.21 -16.02
C GLU A 22 2.96 -9.64 -16.41
N ASN A 23 3.90 -8.70 -16.34
CA ASN A 23 5.30 -8.94 -16.72
C ASN A 23 6.09 -9.64 -15.61
N TYR A 24 5.42 -10.24 -14.63
CA TYR A 24 6.03 -10.93 -13.50
C TYR A 24 5.25 -12.22 -13.17
N ARG A 25 5.92 -13.12 -12.45
CA ARG A 25 5.35 -14.33 -11.86
C ARG A 25 5.89 -14.51 -10.45
N ILE A 26 5.02 -14.63 -9.45
CA ILE A 26 5.41 -15.01 -8.08
C ILE A 26 5.79 -16.50 -8.12
N ILE A 27 7.00 -16.81 -7.66
CA ILE A 27 7.54 -18.18 -7.65
C ILE A 27 7.27 -18.82 -6.29
N LYS A 28 7.51 -18.07 -5.20
CA LYS A 28 7.41 -18.57 -3.83
C LYS A 28 7.16 -17.45 -2.85
N VAL A 29 6.35 -17.73 -1.85
CA VAL A 29 6.13 -16.86 -0.68
C VAL A 29 6.37 -17.72 0.57
N GLN A 30 7.18 -17.22 1.49
CA GLN A 30 7.52 -17.93 2.73
C GLN A 30 7.86 -16.97 3.86
N GLU A 31 8.08 -17.50 5.07
CA GLU A 31 8.64 -16.75 6.19
C GLU A 31 10.03 -16.23 5.87
N VAL A 32 10.38 -15.07 6.43
CA VAL A 32 11.69 -14.43 6.18
C VAL A 32 12.80 -15.25 6.84
N LYS A 33 13.66 -15.87 6.01
CA LYS A 33 14.80 -16.69 6.42
C LYS A 33 16.07 -16.39 5.64
N HIS A 34 15.96 -15.79 4.45
CA HIS A 34 17.11 -15.49 3.60
C HIS A 34 18.04 -14.48 4.31
N PRO A 35 19.35 -14.79 4.49
CA PRO A 35 20.26 -13.94 5.26
C PRO A 35 20.25 -12.47 4.82
N THR A 36 20.32 -12.21 3.52
CA THR A 36 20.29 -10.84 2.96
C THR A 36 19.02 -10.07 3.37
N LEU A 37 17.86 -10.72 3.44
CA LEU A 37 16.60 -10.07 3.83
C LEU A 37 16.53 -9.87 5.35
N VAL A 38 17.06 -10.83 6.12
CA VAL A 38 17.22 -10.68 7.57
C VAL A 38 18.13 -9.51 7.87
N ASP A 39 19.26 -9.39 7.20
CA ASP A 39 20.21 -8.28 7.38
C ASP A 39 19.58 -6.95 6.93
N TYR A 40 18.79 -6.96 5.86
CA TYR A 40 18.04 -5.78 5.43
C TYR A 40 17.02 -5.32 6.48
N LEU A 41 16.25 -6.22 7.09
CA LEU A 41 15.32 -5.87 8.17
C LEU A 41 16.05 -5.34 9.41
N LYS A 42 17.21 -5.93 9.77
CA LYS A 42 18.07 -5.44 10.86
C LYS A 42 18.61 -4.04 10.56
N PHE A 43 19.11 -3.82 9.34
CA PHE A 43 19.57 -2.51 8.90
C PHE A 43 18.45 -1.45 8.98
N ARG A 44 17.21 -1.84 8.63
CA ARG A 44 16.02 -0.98 8.74
C ARG A 44 15.47 -0.91 10.17
N LYS A 45 16.09 -1.59 11.15
CA LYS A 45 15.69 -1.64 12.57
C LYS A 45 14.25 -2.11 12.79
N VAL A 46 13.77 -3.03 11.96
CA VAL A 46 12.41 -3.60 12.03
C VAL A 46 12.41 -5.13 12.03
N PHE A 47 13.53 -5.76 12.36
CA PHE A 47 13.67 -7.22 12.36
C PHE A 47 12.71 -7.90 13.34
N GLU A 48 12.39 -7.27 14.46
CA GLU A 48 11.46 -7.74 15.48
C GLU A 48 10.04 -7.96 14.91
N GLN A 49 9.72 -7.27 13.82
CA GLN A 49 8.43 -7.34 13.12
C GLN A 49 8.47 -8.28 11.89
N LYS A 50 9.47 -9.15 11.77
CA LYS A 50 9.66 -10.05 10.61
C LYS A 50 8.46 -10.96 10.31
N ASP A 51 7.66 -11.28 11.34
CA ASP A 51 6.51 -12.17 11.21
C ASP A 51 5.30 -11.48 10.52
N LEU A 52 5.32 -10.14 10.43
CA LEU A 52 4.33 -9.33 9.73
C LEU A 52 4.58 -9.24 8.21
N VAL A 53 5.72 -9.74 7.74
CA VAL A 53 6.13 -9.68 6.34
C VAL A 53 6.50 -11.07 5.82
N LYS A 54 6.64 -11.20 4.51
CA LYS A 54 7.02 -12.45 3.86
C LYS A 54 8.28 -12.26 3.02
N GLU A 55 8.96 -13.35 2.78
CA GLU A 55 10.01 -13.44 1.78
C GLU A 55 9.38 -13.88 0.46
N VAL A 56 9.41 -13.01 -0.54
CA VAL A 56 8.75 -13.22 -1.84
C VAL A 56 9.79 -13.36 -2.93
N TYR A 57 9.77 -14.51 -3.62
CA TYR A 57 10.54 -14.77 -4.84
C TYR A 57 9.66 -14.57 -6.05
N TYR A 58 10.16 -13.85 -7.03
CA TYR A 58 9.42 -13.56 -8.25
C TYR A 58 10.33 -13.50 -9.48
N GLU A 59 9.76 -13.76 -10.63
CA GLU A 59 10.41 -13.60 -11.92
C GLU A 59 9.83 -12.38 -12.64
N MET A 60 10.70 -11.55 -13.21
CA MET A 60 10.31 -10.40 -14.01
C MET A 60 11.33 -10.21 -15.13
N GLY A 61 10.84 -10.12 -16.39
CA GLY A 61 11.72 -9.98 -17.56
C GLY A 61 12.72 -11.14 -17.73
N GLY A 62 12.33 -12.37 -17.36
CA GLY A 62 13.18 -13.57 -17.46
C GLY A 62 14.27 -13.67 -16.39
N LYS A 63 14.26 -12.78 -15.38
CA LYS A 63 15.22 -12.79 -14.26
C LYS A 63 14.49 -13.03 -12.96
N GLN A 64 15.15 -13.74 -12.04
CA GLN A 64 14.61 -14.02 -10.71
C GLN A 64 15.08 -12.95 -9.71
N TYR A 65 14.17 -12.56 -8.84
CA TYR A 65 14.37 -11.58 -7.79
C TYR A 65 13.73 -12.07 -6.50
N PHE A 66 14.10 -11.43 -5.40
CA PHE A 66 13.46 -11.64 -4.11
C PHE A 66 13.44 -10.35 -3.29
N GLY A 67 12.54 -10.28 -2.32
CA GLY A 67 12.41 -9.12 -1.43
C GLY A 67 11.49 -9.39 -0.25
N ILE A 68 11.47 -8.43 0.65
CA ILE A 68 10.46 -8.37 1.71
C ILE A 68 9.14 -7.96 1.07
N GLY A 69 8.12 -8.80 1.26
CA GLY A 69 6.77 -8.57 0.76
C GLY A 69 5.79 -8.30 1.88
N PHE A 70 4.95 -7.29 1.69
CA PHE A 70 3.83 -6.97 2.54
C PHE A 70 2.55 -7.06 1.73
N GLU A 71 1.63 -7.93 2.15
CA GLU A 71 0.42 -8.21 1.39
C GLU A 71 -0.62 -7.10 1.54
N ASN A 72 -1.26 -6.73 0.43
CA ASN A 72 -2.34 -5.75 0.42
C ASN A 72 -3.71 -6.43 0.32
N GLN A 73 -4.80 -5.67 0.49
CA GLN A 73 -6.18 -6.20 0.49
C GLN A 73 -6.60 -6.88 -0.81
N SER A 74 -5.93 -6.62 -1.93
CA SER A 74 -6.20 -7.29 -3.22
C SER A 74 -5.33 -8.54 -3.43
N GLY A 75 -4.57 -9.01 -2.42
CA GLY A 75 -3.65 -10.14 -2.54
C GLY A 75 -2.37 -9.81 -3.33
N GLY A 76 -2.12 -8.53 -3.61
CA GLY A 76 -0.84 -8.07 -4.18
C GLY A 76 0.21 -7.89 -3.09
N PHE A 77 1.48 -7.85 -3.47
CA PHE A 77 2.59 -7.65 -2.56
C PHE A 77 3.31 -6.34 -2.84
N GLU A 78 3.43 -5.50 -1.82
CA GLU A 78 4.39 -4.39 -1.81
C GLU A 78 5.77 -4.95 -1.49
N ILE A 79 6.67 -4.92 -2.46
CA ILE A 79 8.01 -5.51 -2.35
C ILE A 79 9.04 -4.43 -2.05
N ARG A 80 9.92 -4.73 -1.11
CA ARG A 80 11.10 -3.92 -0.79
C ARG A 80 12.34 -4.79 -0.67
N ASN A 81 13.41 -4.31 -1.21
CA ASN A 81 14.77 -4.74 -0.94
C ASN A 81 15.70 -3.52 -1.01
N PRO A 82 17.02 -3.62 -0.78
CA PRO A 82 17.93 -2.47 -0.82
C PRO A 82 17.92 -1.68 -2.14
N TYR A 83 17.45 -2.29 -3.24
CA TYR A 83 17.58 -1.75 -4.60
C TYR A 83 16.25 -1.38 -5.24
N SER A 84 15.12 -1.86 -4.70
CA SER A 84 13.84 -1.69 -5.39
C SER A 84 12.65 -1.52 -4.46
N LYS A 85 11.66 -0.77 -4.97
CA LYS A 85 10.32 -0.57 -4.44
C LYS A 85 9.33 -0.85 -5.56
N ILE A 86 8.66 -1.99 -5.52
CA ILE A 86 7.68 -2.39 -6.55
C ILE A 86 6.44 -2.99 -5.91
N CYS A 87 5.35 -3.01 -6.66
CA CYS A 87 4.15 -3.75 -6.31
C CYS A 87 3.96 -4.90 -7.31
N LEU A 88 3.82 -6.11 -6.80
CA LEU A 88 3.42 -7.29 -7.57
C LEU A 88 1.93 -7.51 -7.37
N GLY A 89 1.19 -7.55 -8.46
CA GLY A 89 -0.26 -7.63 -8.44
C GLY A 89 -0.94 -6.27 -8.45
N LYS A 90 -2.20 -6.29 -8.05
CA LYS A 90 -3.01 -5.08 -8.01
C LYS A 90 -2.59 -4.22 -6.82
N LYS A 91 -2.31 -2.94 -7.09
CA LYS A 91 -2.09 -1.96 -6.01
C LYS A 91 -3.33 -1.81 -5.15
N ASP A 92 -3.14 -1.89 -3.85
CA ASP A 92 -4.19 -1.65 -2.88
C ASP A 92 -3.63 -1.15 -1.54
N ILE A 93 -4.53 -0.67 -0.70
CA ILE A 93 -4.27 -0.39 0.71
C ILE A 93 -4.17 -1.70 1.50
N THR A 94 -3.65 -1.61 2.73
CA THR A 94 -3.71 -2.70 3.71
C THR A 94 -4.38 -2.16 4.98
N LEU A 95 -5.51 -2.75 5.37
CA LEU A 95 -6.19 -2.46 6.64
C LEU A 95 -5.93 -3.61 7.61
N ILE A 96 -5.40 -3.28 8.77
CA ILE A 96 -5.16 -4.23 9.87
C ILE A 96 -6.06 -3.79 11.02
N GLN A 97 -7.05 -4.61 11.32
CA GLN A 97 -8.02 -4.33 12.37
C GLN A 97 -7.57 -4.93 13.69
N SER A 98 -7.81 -4.20 14.78
CA SER A 98 -7.65 -4.70 16.14
C SER A 98 -8.69 -5.81 16.43
N ASN A 99 -8.42 -6.61 17.45
CA ASN A 99 -9.35 -7.68 17.86
C ASN A 99 -10.68 -7.16 18.42
N THR A 100 -10.73 -5.89 18.74
CA THR A 100 -11.93 -5.19 19.26
C THR A 100 -12.30 -4.08 18.29
N LYS A 101 -13.59 -3.73 18.21
CA LYS A 101 -14.03 -2.62 17.38
C LYS A 101 -13.35 -1.33 17.84
N SER A 102 -12.52 -0.76 16.98
CA SER A 102 -11.83 0.50 17.24
C SER A 102 -12.62 1.70 16.72
N SER A 103 -12.52 2.81 17.44
CA SER A 103 -12.93 4.13 16.96
C SER A 103 -11.76 4.99 16.49
N GLU A 104 -10.54 4.44 16.55
CA GLU A 104 -9.27 5.11 16.25
C GLU A 104 -8.53 4.37 15.15
N ILE A 105 -7.90 5.12 14.25
CA ILE A 105 -7.10 4.56 13.16
C ILE A 105 -5.81 5.35 12.96
N ALA A 106 -4.69 4.63 12.79
CA ALA A 106 -3.42 5.21 12.41
C ALA A 106 -3.11 4.93 10.94
N ILE A 107 -2.76 5.97 10.19
CA ILE A 107 -2.52 5.92 8.75
C ILE A 107 -1.02 6.06 8.47
N PHE A 108 -0.47 5.11 7.72
CA PHE A 108 0.93 5.09 7.29
C PHE A 108 1.03 5.19 5.78
N GLU A 109 2.08 5.87 5.27
CA GLU A 109 2.31 5.93 3.83
C GLU A 109 2.81 4.60 3.29
N GLY A 110 3.76 3.96 3.99
CA GLY A 110 4.33 2.69 3.59
C GLY A 110 4.40 1.68 4.73
N PHE A 111 4.58 0.41 4.39
CA PHE A 111 4.58 -0.65 5.40
C PHE A 111 5.84 -0.62 6.30
N PHE A 112 6.98 -0.06 5.87
CA PHE A 112 8.13 0.09 6.76
C PHE A 112 7.88 1.09 7.88
N ASP A 113 7.10 2.14 7.63
CA ASP A 113 6.71 3.12 8.64
C ASP A 113 5.81 2.45 9.69
N TYR A 114 4.85 1.65 9.24
CA TYR A 114 4.04 0.81 10.10
C TYR A 114 4.90 -0.17 10.93
N LEU A 115 5.87 -0.88 10.33
CA LEU A 115 6.75 -1.77 11.08
C LEU A 115 7.60 -1.03 12.12
N THR A 116 8.08 0.17 11.78
CA THR A 116 8.82 1.02 12.72
C THR A 116 7.94 1.44 13.90
N PHE A 117 6.72 1.86 13.60
CA PHE A 117 5.74 2.21 14.63
C PHE A 117 5.45 1.03 15.56
N ARG A 118 5.26 -0.18 15.02
CA ARG A 118 5.06 -1.40 15.81
C ARG A 118 6.22 -1.70 16.78
N ASN A 119 7.45 -1.39 16.39
CA ASN A 119 8.60 -1.51 17.30
C ASN A 119 8.54 -0.52 18.46
N LEU A 120 8.01 0.69 18.22
CA LEU A 120 7.86 1.72 19.26
C LEU A 120 6.74 1.39 20.25
N GLU A 121 5.67 0.76 19.79
CA GLU A 121 4.54 0.33 20.64
C GLU A 121 4.91 -0.77 21.67
N LYS A 122 6.08 -1.39 21.56
CA LYS A 122 6.59 -2.41 22.50
C LYS A 122 5.56 -3.46 22.93
N ASN A 123 4.90 -4.08 21.95
CA ASN A 123 3.93 -5.17 22.19
C ASN A 123 2.73 -4.82 23.08
N GLN A 124 2.39 -3.56 23.26
CA GLN A 124 1.12 -3.20 23.87
C GLN A 124 -0.01 -3.67 22.94
N SER A 125 -1.05 -4.25 23.52
CA SER A 125 -2.26 -4.59 22.76
C SER A 125 -2.92 -3.28 22.35
N SER A 126 -2.66 -2.86 21.11
CA SER A 126 -3.27 -1.65 20.57
C SER A 126 -4.75 -1.88 20.33
N THR A 127 -5.58 -0.94 20.77
CA THR A 127 -6.99 -0.87 20.40
C THR A 127 -7.19 -0.11 19.09
N CYS A 128 -6.13 0.45 18.52
CA CYS A 128 -6.14 1.22 17.27
C CYS A 128 -6.08 0.30 16.05
N ASP A 129 -6.84 0.63 15.02
CA ASP A 129 -6.71 0.01 13.71
C ASP A 129 -5.59 0.69 12.90
N TYR A 130 -5.00 -0.03 11.95
CA TYR A 130 -3.91 0.48 11.12
C TYR A 130 -4.26 0.43 9.65
N LEU A 131 -4.05 1.54 8.95
CA LEU A 131 -4.24 1.66 7.51
C LEU A 131 -2.92 2.02 6.84
N ILE A 132 -2.42 1.16 5.99
CA ILE A 132 -1.23 1.40 5.20
C ILE A 132 -1.68 1.73 3.77
N LEU A 133 -1.38 2.93 3.29
CA LEU A 133 -1.77 3.38 1.95
C LEU A 133 -0.99 2.65 0.86
N ASN A 134 0.24 2.20 1.16
CA ASN A 134 1.18 1.61 0.20
C ASN A 134 1.59 2.57 -0.94
N SER A 135 0.80 3.59 -1.17
CA SER A 135 1.06 4.74 -2.03
C SER A 135 0.04 5.83 -1.73
N THR A 136 0.44 7.10 -1.71
CA THR A 136 -0.47 8.24 -1.55
C THR A 136 -1.59 8.28 -2.60
N SER A 137 -1.34 7.72 -3.79
CA SER A 137 -2.35 7.59 -4.85
C SER A 137 -3.53 6.67 -4.49
N MET A 138 -3.41 5.86 -3.41
CA MET A 138 -4.48 4.98 -2.94
C MET A 138 -5.40 5.63 -1.89
N LEU A 139 -5.20 6.89 -1.53
CA LEU A 139 -6.01 7.61 -0.56
C LEU A 139 -7.52 7.51 -0.85
N PHE A 140 -7.93 7.59 -2.11
CA PHE A 140 -9.34 7.48 -2.50
C PHE A 140 -10.04 6.20 -2.02
N LYS A 141 -9.28 5.11 -1.82
CA LYS A 141 -9.82 3.86 -1.24
C LYS A 141 -9.96 3.92 0.27
N ALA A 142 -9.17 4.76 0.92
CA ALA A 142 -9.24 4.96 2.35
C ALA A 142 -10.47 5.79 2.78
N GLU A 143 -10.98 6.67 1.91
CA GLU A 143 -12.01 7.65 2.25
C GLU A 143 -13.27 7.02 2.86
N GLU A 144 -13.77 5.91 2.30
CA GLU A 144 -14.95 5.22 2.84
C GLU A 144 -14.65 4.52 4.17
N ILE A 145 -13.43 4.01 4.34
CA ILE A 145 -12.99 3.34 5.57
C ILE A 145 -12.91 4.38 6.70
N LEU A 146 -12.31 5.53 6.43
CA LEU A 146 -12.05 6.58 7.42
C LEU A 146 -13.32 7.19 8.02
N LYS A 147 -14.44 7.14 7.31
CA LYS A 147 -15.75 7.60 7.83
C LYS A 147 -16.22 6.83 9.07
N ASN A 148 -15.68 5.63 9.30
CA ASN A 148 -16.06 4.79 10.43
C ASN A 148 -15.28 5.09 11.72
N TYR A 149 -14.31 6.02 11.65
CA TYR A 149 -13.43 6.33 12.77
C TYR A 149 -13.66 7.75 13.28
N SER A 150 -13.63 7.90 14.60
CA SER A 150 -13.79 9.19 15.27
C SER A 150 -12.47 9.92 15.50
N GLN A 151 -11.34 9.19 15.47
CA GLN A 151 -10.00 9.75 15.63
C GLN A 151 -9.04 9.16 14.61
N ILE A 152 -8.26 10.02 13.95
CA ILE A 152 -7.30 9.64 12.91
C ILE A 152 -5.92 10.15 13.31
N PHE A 153 -4.91 9.26 13.31
CA PHE A 153 -3.50 9.59 13.50
C PHE A 153 -2.77 9.46 12.17
N LEU A 154 -2.00 10.47 11.77
CA LEU A 154 -1.25 10.46 10.51
C LEU A 154 0.24 10.26 10.75
N PHE A 155 0.81 9.29 10.05
CA PHE A 155 2.24 8.98 9.96
C PHE A 155 2.63 8.95 8.49
N LEU A 156 2.68 10.12 7.84
CA LEU A 156 2.97 10.29 6.42
C LEU A 156 4.36 10.87 6.23
N ASP A 157 4.97 10.60 5.08
CA ASP A 157 6.27 11.16 4.73
C ASP A 157 6.24 12.69 4.70
N ASN A 158 7.34 13.34 5.09
CA ASN A 158 7.45 14.80 5.11
C ASN A 158 7.79 15.41 3.74
N ASP A 159 7.64 14.63 2.66
CA ASP A 159 7.80 15.11 1.29
C ASP A 159 6.53 15.83 0.77
N GLU A 160 6.56 16.31 -0.48
CA GLU A 160 5.43 17.02 -1.08
C GLU A 160 4.18 16.15 -1.23
N ASN A 161 4.35 14.85 -1.50
CA ASN A 161 3.23 13.91 -1.66
C ASN A 161 2.55 13.64 -0.31
N GLY A 162 3.33 13.40 0.73
CA GLY A 162 2.83 13.22 2.09
C GLY A 162 2.11 14.48 2.59
N LYS A 163 2.69 15.67 2.39
CA LYS A 163 2.06 16.96 2.74
C LYS A 163 0.75 17.19 1.99
N SER A 164 0.71 16.93 0.68
CA SER A 164 -0.52 17.04 -0.12
C SER A 164 -1.60 16.07 0.35
N THR A 165 -1.21 14.83 0.67
CA THR A 165 -2.11 13.79 1.18
C THR A 165 -2.68 14.18 2.53
N LYS A 166 -1.84 14.67 3.45
CA LYS A 166 -2.23 15.20 4.75
C LYS A 166 -3.28 16.30 4.63
N LEU A 167 -3.03 17.31 3.78
CA LEU A 167 -3.97 18.40 3.56
C LEU A 167 -5.34 17.90 3.07
N LYS A 168 -5.37 16.92 2.18
CA LYS A 168 -6.62 16.31 1.71
C LYS A 168 -7.41 15.67 2.86
N ILE A 169 -6.73 14.92 3.74
CA ILE A 169 -7.37 14.27 4.88
C ILE A 169 -7.84 15.32 5.90
N GLN A 170 -7.01 16.32 6.21
CA GLN A 170 -7.35 17.41 7.14
C GLN A 170 -8.59 18.20 6.71
N ASN A 171 -8.79 18.40 5.41
CA ASN A 171 -9.97 19.11 4.89
C ASN A 171 -11.27 18.31 5.02
N GLN A 172 -11.18 16.99 5.14
CA GLN A 172 -12.34 16.09 5.20
C GLN A 172 -12.71 15.66 6.62
N TYR A 173 -11.70 15.55 7.51
CA TYR A 173 -11.86 14.97 8.85
C TYR A 173 -11.43 15.95 9.93
N LYS A 174 -12.34 16.21 10.91
CA LYS A 174 -12.13 17.22 11.96
C LYS A 174 -11.24 16.73 13.11
N SER A 175 -11.32 15.44 13.45
CA SER A 175 -10.55 14.84 14.55
C SER A 175 -9.36 14.10 13.98
N LEU A 176 -8.26 14.83 13.83
CA LEU A 176 -7.03 14.36 13.23
C LEU A 176 -5.83 14.88 13.99
N GLU A 177 -4.90 13.99 14.27
CA GLU A 177 -3.59 14.31 14.86
C GLU A 177 -2.47 13.95 13.86
N ASP A 178 -1.59 14.90 13.61
CA ASP A 178 -0.42 14.70 12.75
C ASP A 178 0.77 14.27 13.59
N CYS A 179 1.12 13.00 13.47
CA CYS A 179 2.25 12.36 14.13
C CYS A 179 3.47 12.21 13.21
N SER A 180 3.47 12.80 12.01
CA SER A 180 4.51 12.64 10.99
C SER A 180 5.90 13.18 11.42
N LEU A 181 5.98 13.91 12.53
CA LEU A 181 7.25 14.43 13.08
C LEU A 181 7.88 13.50 14.12
N ILE A 182 7.26 12.38 14.45
CA ILE A 182 7.73 11.48 15.51
C ILE A 182 8.86 10.56 15.04
N TYR A 183 9.08 10.44 13.70
CA TYR A 183 10.14 9.61 13.13
C TYR A 183 10.80 10.23 11.88
#